data_17620d7a3d56a8483752c3fe26a23a10
#
_entry.id   17620d7a3d56a8483752c3fe26a23a10
#
_cell.length_a   1.000
_cell.length_b   1.000
_cell.length_c   1.000
_cell.angle_alpha   90.00
_cell.angle_beta   90.00
_cell.angle_gamma   90.00
#
_symmetry.space_group_name_H-M   'P 1'
#
loop_
_entity.id
_entity.type
_entity.pdbx_description
1 polymer ?
#
loop_
_entity_poly.entity_id
_entity_poly.type
_entity_poly.pdbx_seq_one_letter_code
_entity_poly.pdbx_strand_id
1 'polypeptide(L)'
;MTTETPGGAISSPDHESSRWGLTRASLALFAVVLAASFAACSPIYVMKAGLAEMKILRARRDIPEVLNDPTTDPVTKGKLTFVLEARRFAADELGVDVGDSYTMFTQLDRDTLALVVSAAHRDRLVPKTWWFPIVGRVPYKGFFSLGDAEDQQADLEAEGFDTYLRPTAAFSTLGWFNDPILSTVLRADEVEVVQTVLHELSHQFLFVPGRVGFNESFATFVGRVAAAQFFCTRDGGGSDTLKCLRAQARWRDYQRFSVFIDEMMDELNPLYADTVLSYDEKVSRREVIFERSLARFDADVAPTFESVTFSGFRNTPLNNATLLTRVRYYHRLPDFSALLDARGGDLRAVMKELKRGASAVDDPFEMLPGG
;
A
#
# COMPACT_ATOMS: atom_id res chain seq x y z
N MET A 1 78.21 -28.69 -43.86
CA MET A 1 77.25 -28.42 -44.93
C MET A 1 76.05 -27.84 -44.24
N THR A 2 76.08 -26.61 -43.94
CA THR A 2 75.35 -25.41 -44.38
C THR A 2 73.91 -25.66 -44.84
N THR A 3 72.96 -25.06 -44.14
CA THR A 3 72.04 -24.08 -44.74
C THR A 3 71.24 -23.37 -43.64
N GLU A 4 71.30 -22.07 -43.72
CA GLU A 4 70.54 -21.07 -43.00
C GLU A 4 69.05 -21.08 -43.32
N THR A 5 68.19 -20.64 -42.37
CA THR A 5 66.86 -20.25 -42.69
C THR A 5 66.57 -18.89 -42.05
N PRO A 6 66.00 -17.90 -42.75
CA PRO A 6 65.79 -16.57 -42.26
C PRO A 6 64.49 -16.38 -41.46
N GLY A 7 64.52 -15.47 -40.54
CA GLY A 7 63.40 -15.10 -39.68
C GLY A 7 62.26 -14.39 -40.43
N GLY A 8 61.05 -14.66 -39.99
CA GLY A 8 59.86 -13.93 -40.36
C GLY A 8 59.29 -13.22 -39.14
N ALA A 9 59.30 -11.90 -39.18
CA ALA A 9 58.66 -11.03 -38.20
C ALA A 9 57.12 -11.10 -38.39
N ILE A 10 56.37 -11.46 -37.35
CA ILE A 10 54.94 -11.39 -37.33
C ILE A 10 54.56 -10.06 -36.65
N SER A 11 54.01 -9.17 -37.45
CA SER A 11 53.37 -7.92 -36.99
C SER A 11 52.07 -8.21 -36.28
N SER A 12 51.93 -7.69 -35.07
CA SER A 12 50.66 -7.66 -34.31
C SER A 12 49.68 -6.67 -34.95
N PRO A 13 48.41 -6.97 -35.08
CA PRO A 13 47.39 -5.99 -35.48
C PRO A 13 46.94 -5.19 -34.29
N ASP A 14 46.88 -3.87 -34.48
CA ASP A 14 46.41 -2.85 -33.55
C ASP A 14 44.95 -3.13 -33.09
N HIS A 15 44.77 -3.34 -31.79
CA HIS A 15 43.51 -3.45 -31.12
C HIS A 15 43.19 -2.21 -30.32
N GLU A 16 43.00 -1.04 -30.94
CA GLU A 16 42.78 0.23 -30.24
C GLU A 16 41.58 1.06 -30.73
N SER A 17 40.62 0.51 -31.48
CA SER A 17 39.51 1.32 -32.00
C SER A 17 38.09 0.96 -31.51
N SER A 18 37.92 0.03 -30.55
CA SER A 18 36.54 -0.39 -30.13
C SER A 18 36.06 0.14 -28.77
N ARG A 19 36.90 0.78 -27.96
CA ARG A 19 36.54 1.25 -26.61
C ARG A 19 35.79 2.60 -26.57
N TRP A 20 35.88 3.42 -27.59
CA TRP A 20 35.29 4.77 -27.62
C TRP A 20 33.85 4.83 -28.13
N GLY A 21 33.39 3.81 -28.82
CA GLY A 21 32.00 3.73 -29.33
C GLY A 21 30.97 3.37 -28.24
N LEU A 22 31.36 2.49 -27.33
CA LEU A 22 30.49 2.02 -26.24
C LEU A 22 30.22 3.10 -25.19
N THR A 23 31.18 3.98 -24.92
CA THR A 23 31.03 5.06 -23.93
C THR A 23 30.11 6.19 -24.40
N ARG A 24 30.14 6.52 -25.70
CA ARG A 24 29.24 7.55 -26.27
C ARG A 24 27.79 7.06 -26.37
N ALA A 25 27.56 5.81 -26.73
CA ALA A 25 26.22 5.21 -26.75
C ALA A 25 25.66 5.05 -25.33
N SER A 26 26.48 4.67 -24.36
CA SER A 26 26.09 4.57 -22.96
C SER A 26 25.77 5.93 -22.34
N LEU A 27 26.56 6.97 -22.68
CA LEU A 27 26.30 8.35 -22.26
C LEU A 27 25.05 8.94 -22.92
N ALA A 28 24.81 8.64 -24.19
CA ALA A 28 23.59 9.06 -24.90
C ALA A 28 22.36 8.36 -24.34
N LEU A 29 22.44 7.04 -24.07
CA LEU A 29 21.36 6.30 -23.43
C LEU A 29 21.08 6.81 -22.01
N PHE A 30 22.11 7.07 -21.23
CA PHE A 30 21.99 7.66 -19.90
C PHE A 30 21.37 9.06 -19.95
N ALA A 31 21.77 9.91 -20.90
CA ALA A 31 21.20 11.23 -21.11
C ALA A 31 19.73 11.17 -21.56
N VAL A 32 19.36 10.20 -22.40
CA VAL A 32 17.96 9.97 -22.83
C VAL A 32 17.10 9.45 -21.68
N VAL A 33 17.62 8.52 -20.88
CA VAL A 33 16.93 8.02 -19.66
C VAL A 33 16.79 9.15 -18.65
N LEU A 34 17.82 9.97 -18.46
CA LEU A 34 17.78 11.14 -17.61
C LEU A 34 16.76 12.17 -18.11
N ALA A 35 16.76 12.49 -19.41
CA ALA A 35 15.81 13.42 -20.03
C ALA A 35 14.38 12.90 -20.00
N ALA A 36 14.15 11.60 -20.21
CA ALA A 36 12.83 10.97 -20.07
C ALA A 36 12.35 10.99 -18.61
N SER A 37 13.25 10.86 -17.63
CA SER A 37 12.93 11.01 -16.21
C SER A 37 12.53 12.44 -15.85
N PHE A 38 13.07 13.45 -16.52
CA PHE A 38 12.70 14.86 -16.35
C PHE A 38 11.31 15.20 -16.92
N ALA A 39 10.81 14.44 -17.88
CA ALA A 39 9.50 14.69 -18.48
C ALA A 39 8.32 14.05 -17.70
N ALA A 40 8.59 13.05 -16.87
CA ALA A 40 7.55 12.26 -16.19
C ALA A 40 7.33 12.63 -14.70
N CYS A 41 8.35 13.15 -14.01
CA CYS A 41 8.26 13.61 -12.61
C CYS A 41 9.05 14.90 -12.45
N SER A 42 8.52 15.88 -11.69
CA SER A 42 9.33 17.03 -11.30
C SER A 42 10.60 16.55 -10.56
N PRO A 43 11.83 16.85 -11.06
CA PRO A 43 13.07 16.41 -10.40
C PRO A 43 13.16 16.90 -8.96
N ILE A 44 12.59 18.06 -8.69
CA ILE A 44 12.51 18.67 -7.35
C ILE A 44 11.67 17.78 -6.43
N TYR A 45 10.56 17.22 -6.91
CA TYR A 45 9.72 16.30 -6.13
C TYR A 45 10.48 15.03 -5.74
N VAL A 46 11.13 14.37 -6.71
CA VAL A 46 11.91 13.14 -6.46
C VAL A 46 13.05 13.40 -5.47
N MET A 47 13.73 14.54 -5.61
CA MET A 47 14.82 14.94 -4.70
C MET A 47 14.28 15.23 -3.28
N LYS A 48 13.17 15.98 -3.12
CA LYS A 48 12.52 16.22 -1.82
C LYS A 48 12.11 14.91 -1.15
N ALA A 49 11.48 14.00 -1.90
CA ALA A 49 11.05 12.69 -1.41
C ALA A 49 12.26 11.84 -0.97
N GLY A 50 13.31 11.77 -1.79
CA GLY A 50 14.52 11.00 -1.47
C GLY A 50 15.28 11.55 -0.24
N LEU A 51 15.35 12.87 -0.07
CA LEU A 51 15.97 13.47 1.12
C LEU A 51 15.16 13.20 2.39
N ALA A 52 13.84 13.25 2.32
CA ALA A 52 12.96 12.94 3.45
C ALA A 52 13.10 11.47 3.85
N GLU A 53 13.08 10.54 2.89
CA GLU A 53 13.30 9.12 3.11
C GLU A 53 14.68 8.84 3.73
N MET A 54 15.73 9.46 3.19
CA MET A 54 17.09 9.32 3.71
C MET A 54 17.20 9.79 5.18
N LYS A 55 16.48 10.85 5.58
CA LYS A 55 16.41 11.29 6.97
C LYS A 55 15.81 10.21 7.87
N ILE A 56 14.72 9.59 7.43
CA ILE A 56 14.04 8.49 8.15
C ILE A 56 14.98 7.31 8.32
N LEU A 57 15.61 6.88 7.22
CA LEU A 57 16.51 5.73 7.22
C LEU A 57 17.77 5.93 8.06
N ARG A 58 18.29 7.18 8.16
CA ARG A 58 19.44 7.50 9.02
C ARG A 58 19.09 7.55 10.50
N ALA A 59 17.84 7.81 10.85
CA ALA A 59 17.38 7.89 12.23
C ALA A 59 16.94 6.53 12.81
N ARG A 60 17.14 5.43 12.07
CA ARG A 60 16.78 4.08 12.52
C ARG A 60 17.64 3.63 13.71
N ARG A 61 16.99 2.98 14.66
CA ARG A 61 17.62 2.28 15.79
C ARG A 61 17.12 0.84 15.81
N ASP A 62 17.97 -0.09 16.18
CA ASP A 62 17.56 -1.50 16.40
C ASP A 62 16.48 -1.59 17.49
N ILE A 63 15.38 -2.32 17.21
CA ILE A 63 14.31 -2.48 18.21
C ILE A 63 14.84 -3.06 19.52
N PRO A 64 15.71 -4.10 19.55
CA PRO A 64 16.32 -4.60 20.78
C PRO A 64 17.07 -3.52 21.57
N GLU A 65 17.78 -2.59 20.92
CA GLU A 65 18.44 -1.48 21.60
C GLU A 65 17.41 -0.53 22.25
N VAL A 66 16.32 -0.21 21.52
CA VAL A 66 15.24 0.65 22.03
C VAL A 66 14.52 -0.01 23.22
N LEU A 67 14.31 -1.32 23.19
CA LEU A 67 13.69 -2.06 24.28
C LEU A 67 14.57 -2.06 25.55
N ASN A 68 15.88 -2.10 25.40
CA ASN A 68 16.85 -2.08 26.51
C ASN A 68 17.16 -0.65 27.02
N ASP A 69 16.81 0.39 26.26
CA ASP A 69 17.05 1.77 26.65
C ASP A 69 16.12 2.17 27.82
N PRO A 70 16.67 2.53 28.99
CA PRO A 70 15.85 2.88 30.16
C PRO A 70 15.03 4.17 29.96
N THR A 71 15.38 5.00 28.98
CA THR A 71 14.67 6.26 28.69
C THR A 71 13.45 6.05 27.79
N THR A 72 13.30 4.89 27.13
CA THR A 72 12.13 4.56 26.32
C THR A 72 10.93 4.26 27.20
N ASP A 73 9.82 4.93 26.92
CA ASP A 73 8.58 4.75 27.69
C ASP A 73 8.02 3.33 27.60
N PRO A 74 7.35 2.83 28.66
CA PRO A 74 6.85 1.45 28.70
C PRO A 74 5.82 1.11 27.62
N VAL A 75 4.99 2.10 27.18
CA VAL A 75 3.96 1.87 26.15
C VAL A 75 4.61 1.62 24.80
N THR A 76 5.61 2.43 24.43
CA THR A 76 6.42 2.23 23.22
C THR A 76 7.12 0.88 23.26
N LYS A 77 7.76 0.49 24.39
CA LYS A 77 8.38 -0.84 24.55
C LYS A 77 7.38 -1.96 24.33
N GLY A 78 6.20 -1.89 24.95
CA GLY A 78 5.15 -2.89 24.78
C GLY A 78 4.72 -3.06 23.33
N LYS A 79 4.51 -1.94 22.61
CA LYS A 79 4.12 -1.97 21.19
C LYS A 79 5.24 -2.51 20.29
N LEU A 80 6.49 -2.14 20.53
CA LEU A 80 7.64 -2.68 19.78
C LEU A 80 7.82 -4.19 20.01
N THR A 81 7.51 -4.68 21.22
CA THR A 81 7.48 -6.12 21.48
C THR A 81 6.43 -6.81 20.62
N PHE A 82 5.20 -6.25 20.52
CA PHE A 82 4.18 -6.80 19.62
C PHE A 82 4.60 -6.75 18.15
N VAL A 83 5.34 -5.74 17.70
CA VAL A 83 5.89 -5.69 16.33
C VAL A 83 6.80 -6.88 16.07
N LEU A 84 7.75 -7.18 16.97
CA LEU A 84 8.66 -8.32 16.81
C LEU A 84 7.93 -9.67 16.89
N GLU A 85 6.92 -9.79 17.77
CA GLU A 85 6.10 -11.00 17.86
C GLU A 85 5.23 -11.20 16.61
N ALA A 86 4.60 -10.15 16.09
CA ALA A 86 3.82 -10.19 14.86
C ALA A 86 4.69 -10.55 13.65
N ARG A 87 5.91 -10.01 13.58
CA ARG A 87 6.88 -10.35 12.56
C ARG A 87 7.26 -11.86 12.62
N ARG A 88 7.48 -12.38 13.81
CA ARG A 88 7.74 -13.82 14.01
C ARG A 88 6.53 -14.65 13.59
N PHE A 89 5.34 -14.28 14.01
CA PHE A 89 4.09 -14.95 13.61
C PHE A 89 3.92 -14.99 12.08
N ALA A 90 4.22 -13.88 11.38
CA ALA A 90 4.17 -13.84 9.91
C ALA A 90 5.14 -14.84 9.26
N ALA A 91 6.35 -14.99 9.82
CA ALA A 91 7.33 -15.93 9.31
C ALA A 91 6.92 -17.40 9.60
N ASP A 92 6.61 -17.71 10.85
CA ASP A 92 6.43 -19.09 11.32
C ASP A 92 5.06 -19.64 10.90
N GLU A 93 3.99 -18.88 11.14
CA GLU A 93 2.62 -19.34 10.91
C GLU A 93 2.12 -19.08 9.48
N LEU A 94 2.43 -17.91 8.90
CA LEU A 94 1.95 -17.55 7.57
C LEU A 94 2.95 -17.93 6.47
N GLY A 95 4.23 -18.15 6.80
CA GLY A 95 5.28 -18.50 5.85
C GLY A 95 5.67 -17.31 4.96
N VAL A 96 5.62 -16.10 5.50
CA VAL A 96 6.09 -14.88 4.85
C VAL A 96 7.60 -14.78 5.00
N ASP A 97 8.32 -14.51 3.93
CA ASP A 97 9.74 -14.12 4.02
C ASP A 97 9.82 -12.67 4.50
N VAL A 98 10.03 -12.48 5.79
CA VAL A 98 9.98 -11.15 6.43
C VAL A 98 11.28 -10.36 6.30
N GLY A 99 12.36 -10.97 5.81
CA GLY A 99 13.69 -10.34 5.68
C GLY A 99 14.08 -9.58 6.96
N ASP A 100 14.56 -8.34 6.82
CA ASP A 100 14.87 -7.42 7.93
C ASP A 100 13.80 -6.34 8.15
N SER A 101 12.65 -6.40 7.47
CA SER A 101 11.56 -5.44 7.66
C SER A 101 11.07 -5.44 9.11
N TYR A 102 10.85 -4.23 9.66
CA TYR A 102 10.38 -4.02 11.04
C TYR A 102 11.30 -4.59 12.13
N THR A 103 12.61 -4.72 11.89
CA THR A 103 13.62 -4.95 12.93
C THR A 103 14.14 -3.64 13.54
N MET A 104 13.90 -2.53 12.84
CA MET A 104 14.33 -1.18 13.18
C MET A 104 13.15 -0.30 13.55
N PHE A 105 13.40 0.71 14.40
CA PHE A 105 12.44 1.74 14.78
C PHE A 105 12.96 3.12 14.42
N THR A 106 12.09 4.02 13.94
CA THR A 106 12.40 5.43 13.75
C THR A 106 11.42 6.32 14.49
N GLN A 107 11.94 7.16 15.39
CA GLN A 107 11.18 8.24 16.02
C GLN A 107 11.08 9.41 15.05
N LEU A 108 9.86 9.82 14.69
CA LEU A 108 9.59 11.00 13.89
C LEU A 108 9.30 12.21 14.77
N ASP A 109 9.74 13.40 14.32
CA ASP A 109 9.52 14.69 15.00
C ASP A 109 8.11 15.28 14.73
N ARG A 110 7.25 14.52 14.03
CA ARG A 110 5.93 14.97 13.56
C ARG A 110 4.89 13.87 13.67
N ASP A 111 3.62 14.29 13.64
CA ASP A 111 2.47 13.41 13.88
C ASP A 111 2.05 12.58 12.67
N THR A 112 2.53 12.93 11.49
CA THR A 112 2.25 12.23 10.23
C THR A 112 3.55 11.98 9.47
N LEU A 113 3.62 10.87 8.76
CA LEU A 113 4.77 10.58 7.91
C LEU A 113 4.80 11.49 6.69
N ALA A 114 3.69 11.49 5.95
CA ALA A 114 3.53 12.25 4.72
C ALA A 114 2.04 12.59 4.51
N LEU A 115 1.78 13.40 3.50
CA LEU A 115 0.45 13.71 2.99
C LEU A 115 0.29 13.02 1.64
N VAL A 116 -0.89 12.51 1.35
CA VAL A 116 -1.19 11.80 0.10
C VAL A 116 -2.34 12.50 -0.59
N VAL A 117 -2.12 12.90 -1.84
CA VAL A 117 -3.15 13.42 -2.74
C VAL A 117 -3.58 12.31 -3.70
N SER A 118 -4.87 12.03 -3.72
CA SER A 118 -5.54 11.19 -4.71
C SER A 118 -6.48 12.03 -5.54
N ALA A 119 -6.70 11.66 -6.81
CA ALA A 119 -7.68 12.31 -7.66
C ALA A 119 -8.42 11.27 -8.51
N ALA A 120 -9.66 11.63 -8.92
CA ALA A 120 -10.49 10.78 -9.76
C ALA A 120 -11.35 11.62 -10.72
N HIS A 121 -11.72 11.03 -11.84
CA HIS A 121 -12.70 11.63 -12.73
C HIS A 121 -14.06 11.76 -12.02
N ARG A 122 -14.78 12.85 -12.31
CA ARG A 122 -16.06 13.13 -11.65
C ARG A 122 -17.23 12.33 -12.24
N ASP A 123 -17.11 11.91 -13.50
CA ASP A 123 -18.15 11.25 -14.30
C ASP A 123 -17.96 9.73 -14.44
N ARG A 124 -16.96 9.16 -13.74
CA ARG A 124 -16.63 7.72 -13.78
C ARG A 124 -15.72 7.32 -12.62
N LEU A 125 -15.78 6.06 -12.20
CA LEU A 125 -14.93 5.51 -11.13
C LEU A 125 -13.54 5.13 -11.67
N VAL A 126 -12.81 6.13 -12.19
CA VAL A 126 -11.45 5.96 -12.71
C VAL A 126 -10.51 6.93 -12.00
N PRO A 127 -9.51 6.42 -11.27
CA PRO A 127 -8.53 7.27 -10.60
C PRO A 127 -7.57 7.90 -11.60
N LYS A 128 -7.11 9.12 -11.32
CA LYS A 128 -5.91 9.67 -11.94
C LYS A 128 -4.71 8.88 -11.42
N THR A 129 -3.80 8.51 -12.30
CA THR A 129 -2.59 7.76 -11.94
C THR A 129 -1.34 8.54 -12.29
N TRP A 130 -0.31 8.38 -11.46
CA TRP A 130 1.04 8.89 -11.71
C TRP A 130 1.98 7.72 -11.95
N TRP A 131 2.88 7.88 -12.91
CA TRP A 131 3.88 6.84 -13.18
C TRP A 131 5.16 7.12 -12.40
N PHE A 132 5.70 6.08 -11.79
CA PHE A 132 6.98 6.11 -11.08
C PHE A 132 7.88 4.98 -11.58
N PRO A 133 9.21 5.17 -11.68
CA PRO A 133 10.13 4.22 -12.32
C PRO A 133 10.13 2.80 -11.72
N ILE A 134 9.88 2.67 -10.41
CA ILE A 134 9.97 1.38 -9.70
C ILE A 134 8.59 0.75 -9.52
N VAL A 135 7.63 1.51 -9.02
CA VAL A 135 6.29 1.00 -8.66
C VAL A 135 5.27 1.08 -9.80
N GLY A 136 5.65 1.67 -10.93
CA GLY A 136 4.77 1.83 -12.08
C GLY A 136 3.71 2.92 -11.85
N ARG A 137 2.47 2.67 -12.30
CA ARG A 137 1.35 3.60 -12.15
C ARG A 137 0.64 3.37 -10.83
N VAL A 138 0.58 4.43 -10.00
CA VAL A 138 -0.15 4.44 -8.74
C VAL A 138 -1.20 5.55 -8.71
N PRO A 139 -2.34 5.37 -8.03
CA PRO A 139 -3.46 6.31 -8.02
C PRO A 139 -3.34 7.37 -6.92
N TYR A 140 -2.13 7.73 -6.55
CA TYR A 140 -1.85 8.77 -5.55
C TYR A 140 -0.43 9.31 -5.69
N LYS A 141 -0.19 10.48 -5.08
CA LYS A 141 1.13 11.12 -4.99
C LYS A 141 1.37 11.59 -3.55
N GLY A 142 2.56 11.28 -3.01
CA GLY A 142 2.93 11.58 -1.63
C GLY A 142 3.68 12.90 -1.51
N PHE A 143 3.47 13.65 -0.42
CA PHE A 143 4.12 14.92 -0.14
C PHE A 143 4.59 14.98 1.30
N PHE A 144 5.71 15.65 1.54
CA PHE A 144 6.26 15.89 2.87
C PHE A 144 6.01 17.33 3.36
N SER A 145 5.39 18.18 2.54
CA SER A 145 5.00 19.56 2.82
C SER A 145 3.49 19.70 2.60
N LEU A 146 2.80 20.36 3.53
CA LEU A 146 1.37 20.64 3.40
C LEU A 146 1.10 21.56 2.20
N GLY A 147 1.86 22.66 2.05
CA GLY A 147 1.70 23.58 0.94
C GLY A 147 1.86 22.91 -0.43
N ASP A 148 2.92 22.07 -0.61
CA ASP A 148 3.12 21.36 -1.87
C ASP A 148 1.93 20.37 -2.16
N ALA A 149 1.29 19.83 -1.13
CA ALA A 149 0.13 18.93 -1.27
C ALA A 149 -1.15 19.70 -1.61
N GLU A 150 -1.38 20.84 -0.95
CA GLU A 150 -2.50 21.74 -1.21
C GLU A 150 -2.42 22.35 -2.59
N ASP A 151 -1.24 22.80 -3.05
CA ASP A 151 -1.02 23.30 -4.40
C ASP A 151 -1.38 22.23 -5.45
N GLN A 152 -0.88 20.98 -5.25
CA GLN A 152 -1.21 19.88 -6.15
C GLN A 152 -2.71 19.55 -6.13
N GLN A 153 -3.37 19.64 -4.98
CA GLN A 153 -4.81 19.44 -4.87
C GLN A 153 -5.56 20.52 -5.66
N ALA A 154 -5.22 21.78 -5.47
CA ALA A 154 -5.85 22.91 -6.17
C ALA A 154 -5.68 22.81 -7.70
N ASP A 155 -4.49 22.44 -8.18
CA ASP A 155 -4.24 22.22 -9.61
C ASP A 155 -5.18 21.14 -10.19
N LEU A 156 -5.35 20.01 -9.47
CA LEU A 156 -6.20 18.92 -9.89
C LEU A 156 -7.68 19.29 -9.88
N GLU A 157 -8.12 20.07 -8.90
CA GLU A 157 -9.50 20.60 -8.84
C GLU A 157 -9.76 21.57 -9.99
N ALA A 158 -8.79 22.44 -10.34
CA ALA A 158 -8.86 23.31 -11.51
C ALA A 158 -8.89 22.53 -12.83
N GLU A 159 -8.26 21.34 -12.90
CA GLU A 159 -8.37 20.40 -14.02
C GLU A 159 -9.73 19.67 -14.06
N GLY A 160 -10.62 19.85 -13.09
CA GLY A 160 -11.95 19.24 -13.03
C GLY A 160 -11.98 17.84 -12.40
N PHE A 161 -10.98 17.43 -11.63
CA PHE A 161 -11.00 16.18 -10.87
C PHE A 161 -11.67 16.36 -9.52
N ASP A 162 -12.23 15.28 -8.99
CA ASP A 162 -12.42 15.12 -7.53
C ASP A 162 -11.06 14.84 -6.89
N THR A 163 -10.85 15.38 -5.70
CA THR A 163 -9.58 15.20 -4.98
C THR A 163 -9.80 14.69 -3.57
N TYR A 164 -8.75 14.10 -3.01
CA TYR A 164 -8.68 13.71 -1.61
C TYR A 164 -7.25 13.87 -1.08
N LEU A 165 -7.08 14.80 -0.16
CA LEU A 165 -5.85 15.00 0.59
C LEU A 165 -5.99 14.35 1.97
N ARG A 166 -5.07 13.47 2.32
CA ARG A 166 -5.07 12.79 3.63
C ARG A 166 -3.66 12.59 4.19
N PRO A 167 -3.52 12.57 5.53
CA PRO A 167 -2.27 12.12 6.14
C PRO A 167 -2.07 10.61 5.96
N THR A 168 -0.82 10.18 6.00
CA THR A 168 -0.46 8.76 6.14
C THR A 168 0.51 8.58 7.30
N ALA A 169 0.33 7.49 8.05
CA ALA A 169 1.17 7.13 9.18
C ALA A 169 2.34 6.21 8.77
N ALA A 170 2.18 5.48 7.68
CA ALA A 170 3.16 4.55 7.14
C ALA A 170 3.15 4.59 5.61
N PHE A 171 4.20 4.13 5.01
CA PHE A 171 4.25 3.61 3.65
C PHE A 171 5.24 2.44 3.62
N SER A 172 5.05 1.51 2.70
CA SER A 172 5.97 0.41 2.46
C SER A 172 6.77 0.66 1.20
N THR A 173 8.05 0.32 1.25
CA THR A 173 8.91 0.28 0.07
C THR A 173 8.82 -1.07 -0.65
N LEU A 174 7.83 -1.89 -0.34
CA LEU A 174 7.63 -3.27 -0.85
C LEU A 174 8.86 -4.17 -0.58
N GLY A 175 9.56 -3.94 0.53
CA GLY A 175 10.75 -4.70 0.90
C GLY A 175 12.04 -4.29 0.16
N TRP A 176 12.01 -3.27 -0.69
CA TRP A 176 13.22 -2.75 -1.36
C TRP A 176 14.22 -2.11 -0.40
N PHE A 177 13.73 -1.53 0.69
CA PHE A 177 14.52 -1.05 1.81
C PHE A 177 13.94 -1.69 3.07
N ASN A 178 14.79 -2.11 4.00
CA ASN A 178 14.35 -2.66 5.29
C ASN A 178 13.57 -1.58 6.04
N ASP A 179 12.23 -1.57 5.84
CA ASP A 179 11.35 -0.53 6.36
C ASP A 179 11.35 -0.55 7.90
N PRO A 180 11.67 0.58 8.56
CA PRO A 180 11.55 0.67 10.01
C PRO A 180 10.08 0.79 10.40
N ILE A 181 9.72 0.32 11.59
CA ILE A 181 8.48 0.75 12.22
C ILE A 181 8.60 2.20 12.66
N LEU A 182 7.61 3.02 12.32
CA LEU A 182 7.62 4.46 12.60
C LEU A 182 6.82 4.78 13.86
N SER A 183 7.25 5.80 14.63
CA SER A 183 6.53 6.26 15.82
C SER A 183 5.09 6.67 15.52
N THR A 184 4.78 7.10 14.31
CA THR A 184 3.41 7.42 13.86
C THR A 184 2.49 6.19 13.85
N VAL A 185 2.99 5.02 13.51
CA VAL A 185 2.25 3.73 13.56
C VAL A 185 1.98 3.35 15.01
N LEU A 186 2.94 3.56 15.91
CA LEU A 186 2.80 3.22 17.33
C LEU A 186 1.81 4.10 18.09
N ARG A 187 1.20 5.12 17.47
CA ARG A 187 0.09 5.89 18.09
C ARG A 187 -1.20 5.12 18.16
N ALA A 188 -1.42 4.18 17.25
CA ALA A 188 -2.55 3.28 17.28
C ALA A 188 -2.52 2.34 18.50
N ASP A 189 -3.64 1.71 18.82
CA ASP A 189 -3.65 0.67 19.85
C ASP A 189 -2.90 -0.60 19.37
N GLU A 190 -2.61 -1.51 20.27
CA GLU A 190 -1.77 -2.68 19.98
C GLU A 190 -2.36 -3.58 18.90
N VAL A 191 -3.69 -3.70 18.82
CA VAL A 191 -4.36 -4.51 17.81
C VAL A 191 -4.15 -3.89 16.43
N GLU A 192 -4.28 -2.57 16.30
CA GLU A 192 -4.05 -1.87 15.04
C GLU A 192 -2.58 -1.88 14.64
N VAL A 193 -1.64 -1.77 15.60
CA VAL A 193 -0.19 -1.92 15.32
C VAL A 193 0.12 -3.29 14.72
N VAL A 194 -0.38 -4.37 15.31
CA VAL A 194 -0.17 -5.73 14.79
C VAL A 194 -0.83 -5.90 13.42
N GLN A 195 -2.05 -5.41 13.25
CA GLN A 195 -2.77 -5.44 11.97
C GLN A 195 -1.98 -4.72 10.87
N THR A 196 -1.42 -3.54 11.16
CA THR A 196 -0.60 -2.78 10.22
C THR A 196 0.67 -3.54 9.84
N VAL A 197 1.39 -4.09 10.81
CA VAL A 197 2.62 -4.87 10.53
C VAL A 197 2.31 -6.09 9.65
N LEU A 198 1.25 -6.84 9.96
CA LEU A 198 0.88 -8.03 9.19
C LEU A 198 0.34 -7.68 7.80
N HIS A 199 -0.37 -6.54 7.64
CA HIS A 199 -0.78 -5.99 6.35
C HIS A 199 0.43 -5.69 5.47
N GLU A 200 1.38 -4.91 5.96
CA GLU A 200 2.57 -4.51 5.20
C GLU A 200 3.46 -5.72 4.86
N LEU A 201 3.64 -6.65 5.79
CA LEU A 201 4.39 -7.88 5.53
C LEU A 201 3.70 -8.78 4.47
N SER A 202 2.37 -8.73 4.36
CA SER A 202 1.65 -9.50 3.36
C SER A 202 1.95 -9.04 1.92
N HIS A 203 2.32 -7.78 1.70
CA HIS A 203 2.78 -7.28 0.40
C HIS A 203 4.10 -7.94 -0.05
N GLN A 204 4.95 -8.37 0.89
CA GLN A 204 6.16 -9.15 0.55
C GLN A 204 5.84 -10.59 0.14
N PHE A 205 4.70 -11.12 0.63
CA PHE A 205 4.25 -12.46 0.24
C PHE A 205 3.59 -12.47 -1.14
N LEU A 206 2.69 -11.53 -1.41
CA LEU A 206 1.96 -11.41 -2.68
C LEU A 206 1.83 -9.94 -3.10
N PHE A 207 2.36 -9.63 -4.26
CA PHE A 207 2.20 -8.35 -4.93
C PHE A 207 1.98 -8.59 -6.43
N VAL A 208 0.85 -8.12 -6.97
CA VAL A 208 0.49 -8.21 -8.39
C VAL A 208 0.67 -6.83 -9.03
N PRO A 209 1.67 -6.63 -9.91
CA PRO A 209 1.93 -5.35 -10.53
C PRO A 209 0.69 -4.78 -11.25
N GLY A 210 0.40 -3.49 -11.01
CA GLY A 210 -0.73 -2.81 -11.63
C GLY A 210 -2.11 -3.13 -11.03
N ARG A 211 -2.22 -4.02 -10.03
CA ARG A 211 -3.47 -4.41 -9.36
C ARG A 211 -3.54 -3.88 -7.94
N VAL A 212 -3.39 -2.56 -7.78
CA VAL A 212 -3.30 -1.91 -6.46
C VAL A 212 -4.51 -2.23 -5.58
N GLY A 213 -5.75 -2.19 -6.13
CA GLY A 213 -6.97 -2.52 -5.38
C GLY A 213 -6.94 -3.93 -4.80
N PHE A 214 -6.55 -4.93 -5.60
CA PHE A 214 -6.42 -6.31 -5.13
C PHE A 214 -5.33 -6.44 -4.06
N ASN A 215 -4.15 -5.85 -4.30
CA ASN A 215 -3.03 -5.94 -3.36
C ASN A 215 -3.41 -5.38 -1.98
N GLU A 216 -4.10 -4.24 -1.92
CA GLU A 216 -4.50 -3.60 -0.68
C GLU A 216 -5.68 -4.32 0.01
N SER A 217 -6.68 -4.81 -0.75
CA SER A 217 -7.77 -5.62 -0.18
C SER A 217 -7.24 -6.95 0.35
N PHE A 218 -6.34 -7.61 -0.38
CA PHE A 218 -5.63 -8.82 0.09
C PHE A 218 -4.84 -8.54 1.37
N ALA A 219 -4.04 -7.47 1.41
CA ALA A 219 -3.25 -7.12 2.58
C ALA A 219 -4.14 -6.73 3.78
N THR A 220 -5.27 -6.06 3.53
CA THR A 220 -6.28 -5.77 4.56
C THR A 220 -6.88 -7.06 5.13
N PHE A 221 -7.28 -7.98 4.26
CA PHE A 221 -7.78 -9.30 4.67
C PHE A 221 -6.75 -10.06 5.52
N VAL A 222 -5.52 -10.22 5.01
CA VAL A 222 -4.45 -10.93 5.73
C VAL A 222 -4.15 -10.26 7.07
N GLY A 223 -3.93 -8.94 7.07
CA GLY A 223 -3.59 -8.19 8.28
C GLY A 223 -4.64 -8.32 9.37
N ARG A 224 -5.93 -8.26 9.02
CA ARG A 224 -7.04 -8.36 9.99
C ARG A 224 -7.24 -9.77 10.51
N VAL A 225 -7.28 -10.77 9.64
CA VAL A 225 -7.47 -12.18 10.03
C VAL A 225 -6.26 -12.68 10.81
N ALA A 226 -5.04 -12.41 10.33
CA ALA A 226 -3.82 -12.82 10.99
C ALA A 226 -3.67 -12.18 12.39
N ALA A 227 -4.05 -10.90 12.56
CA ALA A 227 -4.03 -10.27 13.88
C ALA A 227 -5.04 -10.92 14.84
N ALA A 228 -6.24 -11.32 14.36
CA ALA A 228 -7.19 -12.06 15.18
C ALA A 228 -6.58 -13.42 15.59
N GLN A 229 -6.01 -14.18 14.67
CA GLN A 229 -5.33 -15.43 14.96
C GLN A 229 -4.18 -15.19 15.97
N PHE A 230 -3.32 -14.21 15.73
CA PHE A 230 -2.21 -13.87 16.63
C PHE A 230 -2.68 -13.60 18.07
N PHE A 231 -3.64 -12.72 18.28
CA PHE A 231 -4.08 -12.38 19.64
C PHE A 231 -4.87 -13.49 20.31
N CYS A 232 -5.49 -14.39 19.54
CA CYS A 232 -6.24 -15.51 20.10
C CYS A 232 -5.36 -16.72 20.43
N THR A 233 -4.16 -16.87 19.83
CA THR A 233 -3.32 -18.07 19.98
C THR A 233 -1.97 -17.83 20.62
N ARG A 234 -1.48 -16.58 20.68
CA ARG A 234 -0.18 -16.27 21.29
C ARG A 234 -0.12 -16.58 22.78
N ASP A 235 1.08 -16.68 23.32
CA ASP A 235 1.30 -16.81 24.77
C ASP A 235 0.67 -15.63 25.53
N GLY A 236 -0.15 -15.92 26.53
CA GLY A 236 -0.97 -14.92 27.23
C GLY A 236 -2.13 -14.36 26.40
N GLY A 237 -2.42 -14.96 25.24
CA GLY A 237 -3.63 -14.76 24.46
C GLY A 237 -4.77 -15.69 24.90
N GLY A 238 -5.76 -15.85 24.05
CA GLY A 238 -6.92 -16.72 24.26
C GLY A 238 -8.19 -16.12 23.65
N SER A 239 -9.15 -16.96 23.31
CA SER A 239 -10.39 -16.59 22.63
C SER A 239 -11.27 -15.59 23.38
N ASP A 240 -11.08 -15.49 24.70
CA ASP A 240 -11.83 -14.62 25.63
C ASP A 240 -11.05 -13.36 26.02
N THR A 241 -9.81 -13.20 25.56
CA THR A 241 -9.03 -11.99 25.85
C THR A 241 -9.57 -10.77 25.09
N LEU A 242 -9.52 -9.60 25.74
CA LEU A 242 -10.01 -8.36 25.15
C LEU A 242 -9.37 -8.05 23.78
N LYS A 243 -8.07 -8.36 23.61
CA LYS A 243 -7.37 -8.12 22.33
C LYS A 243 -7.82 -9.07 21.23
N CYS A 244 -8.05 -10.35 21.54
CA CYS A 244 -8.63 -11.32 20.61
C CYS A 244 -10.04 -10.89 20.18
N LEU A 245 -10.92 -10.61 21.13
CA LEU A 245 -12.30 -10.17 20.86
C LEU A 245 -12.34 -8.88 20.03
N ARG A 246 -11.47 -7.92 20.36
CA ARG A 246 -11.36 -6.65 19.60
C ARG A 246 -10.87 -6.88 18.17
N ALA A 247 -9.87 -7.73 17.97
CA ALA A 247 -9.35 -8.03 16.64
C ALA A 247 -10.42 -8.72 15.76
N GLN A 248 -11.18 -9.66 16.33
CA GLN A 248 -12.31 -10.31 15.64
C GLN A 248 -13.45 -9.32 15.34
N ALA A 249 -13.81 -8.46 16.29
CA ALA A 249 -14.84 -7.44 16.08
C ALA A 249 -14.46 -6.47 14.95
N ARG A 250 -13.19 -6.03 14.91
CA ARG A 250 -12.67 -5.19 13.82
C ARG A 250 -12.80 -5.88 12.47
N TRP A 251 -12.47 -7.16 12.37
CA TRP A 251 -12.63 -7.89 11.11
C TRP A 251 -14.09 -7.93 10.66
N ARG A 252 -15.04 -8.20 11.56
CA ARG A 252 -16.47 -8.15 11.23
C ARG A 252 -16.91 -6.75 10.79
N ASP A 253 -16.45 -5.71 11.45
CA ASP A 253 -16.76 -4.32 11.07
C ASP A 253 -16.21 -3.96 9.69
N TYR A 254 -15.01 -4.42 9.36
CA TYR A 254 -14.41 -4.22 8.03
C TYR A 254 -15.21 -4.92 6.92
N GLN A 255 -15.71 -6.14 7.17
CA GLN A 255 -16.57 -6.83 6.22
C GLN A 255 -17.91 -6.10 6.02
N ARG A 256 -18.54 -5.63 7.09
CA ARG A 256 -19.80 -4.83 7.00
C ARG A 256 -19.57 -3.53 6.21
N PHE A 257 -18.46 -2.85 6.46
CA PHE A 257 -18.11 -1.65 5.73
C PHE A 257 -17.77 -1.95 4.26
N SER A 258 -17.14 -3.06 3.98
CA SER A 258 -16.87 -3.55 2.61
C SER A 258 -18.18 -3.72 1.82
N VAL A 259 -19.15 -4.44 2.36
CA VAL A 259 -20.47 -4.60 1.74
C VAL A 259 -21.09 -3.24 1.42
N PHE A 260 -21.08 -2.32 2.36
CA PHE A 260 -21.63 -0.98 2.15
C PHE A 260 -20.92 -0.20 1.04
N ILE A 261 -19.58 -0.29 0.95
CA ILE A 261 -18.79 0.37 -0.09
C ILE A 261 -19.06 -0.26 -1.46
N ASP A 262 -19.13 -1.59 -1.53
CA ASP A 262 -19.38 -2.32 -2.78
C ASP A 262 -20.81 -2.03 -3.31
N GLU A 263 -21.83 -2.01 -2.45
CA GLU A 263 -23.20 -1.61 -2.82
C GLU A 263 -23.26 -0.17 -3.38
N MET A 264 -22.50 0.76 -2.82
CA MET A 264 -22.41 2.13 -3.37
C MET A 264 -21.76 2.14 -4.77
N MET A 265 -20.75 1.30 -5.00
CA MET A 265 -20.16 1.15 -6.34
C MET A 265 -21.15 0.56 -7.32
N ASP A 266 -21.95 -0.43 -6.90
CA ASP A 266 -22.98 -1.07 -7.73
C ASP A 266 -24.08 -0.08 -8.16
N GLU A 267 -24.39 0.92 -7.34
CA GLU A 267 -25.29 2.02 -7.72
C GLU A 267 -24.64 3.04 -8.66
N LEU A 268 -23.35 3.34 -8.48
CA LEU A 268 -22.64 4.33 -9.29
C LEU A 268 -22.22 3.80 -10.66
N ASN A 269 -21.84 2.53 -10.77
CA ASN A 269 -21.35 1.93 -12.01
C ASN A 269 -22.35 2.05 -13.17
N PRO A 270 -23.65 1.67 -13.04
CA PRO A 270 -24.62 1.83 -14.11
C PRO A 270 -24.90 3.30 -14.45
N LEU A 271 -24.90 4.22 -13.47
CA LEU A 271 -25.01 5.65 -13.71
C LEU A 271 -23.88 6.17 -14.61
N TYR A 272 -22.65 5.76 -14.31
CA TYR A 272 -21.49 6.20 -15.09
C TYR A 272 -21.37 5.51 -16.45
N ALA A 273 -21.85 4.27 -16.56
CA ALA A 273 -21.88 3.54 -17.84
C ALA A 273 -22.96 4.05 -18.81
N ASP A 274 -23.96 4.82 -18.34
CA ASP A 274 -25.02 5.36 -19.18
C ASP A 274 -24.44 6.35 -20.20
N THR A 275 -24.52 5.99 -21.48
CA THR A 275 -24.01 6.80 -22.59
C THR A 275 -24.96 7.91 -23.06
N VAL A 276 -26.20 7.92 -22.57
CA VAL A 276 -27.21 8.93 -22.90
C VAL A 276 -27.03 10.17 -22.03
N LEU A 277 -26.56 9.99 -20.79
CA LEU A 277 -26.36 11.07 -19.83
C LEU A 277 -25.12 11.90 -20.19
N SER A 278 -25.30 13.22 -20.15
CA SER A 278 -24.18 14.18 -20.22
C SER A 278 -23.30 14.11 -18.97
N TYR A 279 -22.11 14.70 -19.07
CA TYR A 279 -21.19 14.84 -17.94
C TYR A 279 -21.87 15.49 -16.71
N ASP A 280 -22.55 16.62 -16.92
CA ASP A 280 -23.20 17.36 -15.84
C ASP A 280 -24.34 16.58 -15.19
N GLU A 281 -25.11 15.82 -15.99
CA GLU A 281 -26.16 14.96 -15.47
C GLU A 281 -25.59 13.81 -14.62
N LYS A 282 -24.49 13.17 -15.05
CA LYS A 282 -23.80 12.14 -14.25
C LYS A 282 -23.31 12.72 -12.93
N VAL A 283 -22.65 13.87 -12.96
CA VAL A 283 -22.15 14.54 -11.76
C VAL A 283 -23.29 14.94 -10.82
N SER A 284 -24.38 15.49 -11.35
CA SER A 284 -25.54 15.85 -10.52
C SER A 284 -26.22 14.63 -9.89
N ARG A 285 -26.42 13.55 -10.65
CA ARG A 285 -27.11 12.34 -10.16
C ARG A 285 -26.26 11.56 -9.15
N ARG A 286 -24.93 11.54 -9.27
CA ARG A 286 -24.07 10.89 -8.28
C ARG A 286 -24.16 11.55 -6.90
N GLU A 287 -24.34 12.88 -6.83
CA GLU A 287 -24.48 13.57 -5.54
C GLU A 287 -25.70 13.04 -4.76
N VAL A 288 -26.81 12.75 -5.46
CA VAL A 288 -27.98 12.12 -4.84
C VAL A 288 -27.68 10.73 -4.30
N ILE A 289 -26.85 9.94 -5.03
CA ILE A 289 -26.40 8.62 -4.53
C ILE A 289 -25.54 8.81 -3.29
N PHE A 290 -24.60 9.74 -3.30
CA PHE A 290 -23.73 10.01 -2.15
C PHE A 290 -24.51 10.46 -0.92
N GLU A 291 -25.44 11.39 -1.06
CA GLU A 291 -26.29 11.86 0.05
C GLU A 291 -27.13 10.72 0.63
N ARG A 292 -27.77 9.89 -0.22
CA ARG A 292 -28.52 8.73 0.22
C ARG A 292 -27.64 7.70 0.92
N SER A 293 -26.45 7.45 0.40
CA SER A 293 -25.48 6.51 0.99
C SER A 293 -24.99 6.99 2.35
N LEU A 294 -24.73 8.29 2.54
CA LEU A 294 -24.39 8.86 3.84
C LEU A 294 -25.54 8.73 4.83
N ALA A 295 -26.79 8.99 4.42
CA ALA A 295 -27.94 8.80 5.27
C ALA A 295 -28.12 7.35 5.70
N ARG A 296 -27.95 6.39 4.74
CA ARG A 296 -27.97 4.95 5.04
C ARG A 296 -26.82 4.52 5.95
N PHE A 297 -25.63 5.07 5.75
CA PHE A 297 -24.50 4.80 6.64
C PHE A 297 -24.85 5.16 8.09
N ASP A 298 -25.39 6.36 8.33
CA ASP A 298 -25.73 6.83 9.66
C ASP A 298 -26.90 5.99 10.28
N ALA A 299 -27.91 5.65 9.48
CA ALA A 299 -29.12 4.99 9.99
C ALA A 299 -28.95 3.48 10.17
N ASP A 300 -28.32 2.80 9.21
CA ASP A 300 -28.38 1.34 9.10
C ASP A 300 -27.01 0.65 9.29
N VAL A 301 -25.90 1.31 8.90
CA VAL A 301 -24.57 0.67 8.88
C VAL A 301 -23.77 0.97 10.14
N ALA A 302 -23.62 2.24 10.49
CA ALA A 302 -22.81 2.66 11.64
C ALA A 302 -23.29 2.04 12.99
N PRO A 303 -24.59 1.85 13.24
CA PRO A 303 -25.07 1.20 14.45
C PRO A 303 -24.70 -0.30 14.56
N THR A 304 -24.29 -0.93 13.48
CA THR A 304 -23.90 -2.37 13.48
C THR A 304 -22.44 -2.59 13.87
N PHE A 305 -21.63 -1.54 13.93
CA PHE A 305 -20.22 -1.68 14.24
C PHE A 305 -19.97 -1.96 15.71
N GLU A 306 -19.03 -2.86 15.97
CA GLU A 306 -18.70 -3.36 17.32
C GLU A 306 -17.45 -2.68 17.91
N SER A 307 -16.50 -2.27 17.06
CA SER A 307 -15.17 -1.80 17.49
C SER A 307 -14.65 -0.61 16.71
N VAL A 308 -15.03 -0.44 15.44
CA VAL A 308 -14.57 0.66 14.57
C VAL A 308 -15.76 1.55 14.22
N THR A 309 -15.61 2.86 14.30
CA THR A 309 -16.70 3.81 13.98
C THR A 309 -16.70 4.30 12.53
N PHE A 310 -15.60 4.08 11.79
CA PHE A 310 -15.37 4.66 10.46
C PHE A 310 -15.66 6.18 10.38
N SER A 311 -15.38 6.90 11.48
CA SER A 311 -15.61 8.35 11.57
C SER A 311 -14.92 9.13 10.43
N GLY A 312 -13.79 8.66 9.94
CA GLY A 312 -13.11 9.24 8.78
C GLY A 312 -13.93 9.16 7.49
N PHE A 313 -14.83 8.18 7.35
CA PHE A 313 -15.79 8.15 6.24
C PHE A 313 -16.85 9.23 6.39
N ARG A 314 -17.43 9.33 7.59
CA ARG A 314 -18.52 10.27 7.86
C ARG A 314 -18.07 11.74 7.82
N ASN A 315 -16.83 12.01 8.26
CA ASN A 315 -16.30 13.36 8.43
C ASN A 315 -15.51 13.88 7.21
N THR A 316 -15.41 13.08 6.12
CA THR A 316 -14.73 13.48 4.89
C THR A 316 -15.78 13.66 3.79
N PRO A 317 -15.75 14.77 3.03
CA PRO A 317 -16.64 14.94 1.88
C PRO A 317 -16.57 13.73 0.95
N LEU A 318 -17.71 13.15 0.60
CA LEU A 318 -17.79 11.99 -0.28
C LEU A 318 -17.73 12.46 -1.73
N ASN A 319 -16.78 11.92 -2.49
CA ASN A 319 -16.59 12.11 -3.91
C ASN A 319 -15.89 10.88 -4.51
N ASN A 320 -15.66 10.82 -5.82
CA ASN A 320 -15.04 9.66 -6.43
C ASN A 320 -13.59 9.40 -5.95
N ALA A 321 -12.81 10.42 -5.62
CA ALA A 321 -11.46 10.24 -5.10
C ALA A 321 -11.46 9.66 -3.68
N THR A 322 -12.36 10.14 -2.80
CA THR A 322 -12.52 9.61 -1.44
C THR A 322 -13.10 8.19 -1.47
N LEU A 323 -14.07 7.91 -2.36
CA LEU A 323 -14.66 6.58 -2.52
C LEU A 323 -13.61 5.58 -3.03
N LEU A 324 -12.92 5.87 -4.14
CA LEU A 324 -11.90 4.97 -4.69
C LEU A 324 -10.72 4.72 -3.74
N THR A 325 -10.40 5.68 -2.86
CA THR A 325 -9.41 5.45 -1.80
C THR A 325 -9.89 4.39 -0.81
N ARG A 326 -11.20 4.33 -0.50
CA ARG A 326 -11.78 3.30 0.38
C ARG A 326 -11.93 1.97 -0.33
N VAL A 327 -12.47 1.96 -1.55
CA VAL A 327 -12.58 0.76 -2.39
C VAL A 327 -11.26 -0.02 -2.45
N ARG A 328 -10.14 0.69 -2.53
CA ARG A 328 -8.81 0.08 -2.57
C ARG A 328 -8.53 -0.89 -1.42
N TYR A 329 -9.03 -0.58 -0.21
CA TYR A 329 -8.77 -1.36 1.01
C TYR A 329 -9.94 -2.24 1.44
N TYR A 330 -11.16 -1.95 0.95
CA TYR A 330 -12.38 -2.59 1.45
C TYR A 330 -13.17 -3.35 0.39
N HIS A 331 -12.65 -3.49 -0.84
CA HIS A 331 -13.37 -4.18 -1.90
C HIS A 331 -13.38 -5.68 -1.67
N ARG A 332 -14.58 -6.29 -1.71
CA ARG A 332 -14.82 -7.73 -1.67
C ARG A 332 -14.20 -8.47 -0.47
N LEU A 333 -14.07 -7.82 0.68
CA LEU A 333 -13.55 -8.47 1.89
C LEU A 333 -14.38 -9.69 2.35
N PRO A 334 -15.71 -9.72 2.24
CA PRO A 334 -16.49 -10.93 2.52
C PRO A 334 -16.12 -12.12 1.63
N ASP A 335 -15.72 -11.89 0.38
CA ASP A 335 -15.36 -12.98 -0.53
C ASP A 335 -14.01 -13.61 -0.14
N PHE A 336 -13.06 -12.83 0.34
CA PHE A 336 -11.85 -13.37 0.99
C PHE A 336 -12.20 -14.21 2.22
N SER A 337 -13.19 -13.76 3.03
CA SER A 337 -13.67 -14.53 4.18
C SER A 337 -14.30 -15.85 3.75
N ALA A 338 -15.13 -15.83 2.72
CA ALA A 338 -15.76 -17.04 2.17
C ALA A 338 -14.72 -18.03 1.64
N LEU A 339 -13.65 -17.54 0.97
CA LEU A 339 -12.54 -18.39 0.55
C LEU A 339 -11.81 -19.00 1.77
N LEU A 340 -11.59 -18.22 2.82
CA LEU A 340 -10.97 -18.70 4.06
C LEU A 340 -11.83 -19.79 4.72
N ASP A 341 -13.15 -19.59 4.83
CA ASP A 341 -14.09 -20.55 5.39
C ASP A 341 -14.10 -21.86 4.58
N ALA A 342 -14.08 -21.75 3.24
CA ALA A 342 -13.98 -22.91 2.33
C ALA A 342 -12.65 -23.70 2.48
N ARG A 343 -11.65 -23.11 3.10
CA ARG A 343 -10.35 -23.75 3.42
C ARG A 343 -10.23 -24.07 4.93
N GLY A 344 -11.35 -24.11 5.66
CA GLY A 344 -11.39 -24.49 7.08
C GLY A 344 -10.66 -23.50 8.00
N GLY A 345 -10.53 -22.23 7.62
CA GLY A 345 -9.83 -21.19 8.38
C GLY A 345 -8.30 -21.20 8.21
N ASP A 346 -7.75 -22.02 7.30
CA ASP A 346 -6.30 -22.05 7.02
C ASP A 346 -5.88 -20.85 6.16
N LEU A 347 -5.53 -19.75 6.84
CA LEU A 347 -5.09 -18.52 6.18
C LEU A 347 -3.84 -18.74 5.31
N ARG A 348 -2.90 -19.57 5.77
CA ARG A 348 -1.67 -19.87 5.01
C ARG A 348 -1.98 -20.61 3.71
N ALA A 349 -2.95 -21.52 3.71
CA ALA A 349 -3.40 -22.21 2.49
C ALA A 349 -4.04 -21.23 1.50
N VAL A 350 -4.92 -20.33 1.98
CA VAL A 350 -5.55 -19.28 1.16
C VAL A 350 -4.49 -18.35 0.55
N MET A 351 -3.55 -17.85 1.34
CA MET A 351 -2.45 -17.00 0.85
C MET A 351 -1.65 -17.69 -0.26
N LYS A 352 -1.30 -18.97 -0.09
CA LYS A 352 -0.58 -19.75 -1.12
C LYS A 352 -1.39 -19.99 -2.37
N GLU A 353 -2.70 -20.20 -2.25
CA GLU A 353 -3.60 -20.36 -3.38
C GLU A 353 -3.66 -19.10 -4.22
N LEU A 354 -3.90 -17.95 -3.59
CA LEU A 354 -3.93 -16.65 -4.25
C LEU A 354 -2.57 -16.30 -4.89
N LYS A 355 -1.44 -16.56 -4.21
CA LYS A 355 -0.10 -16.33 -4.77
C LYS A 355 0.16 -17.12 -6.05
N ARG A 356 -0.34 -18.36 -6.14
CA ARG A 356 -0.14 -19.21 -7.33
C ARG A 356 -0.98 -18.77 -8.52
N GLY A 357 -2.15 -18.20 -8.30
CA GLY A 357 -3.11 -17.89 -9.36
C GLY A 357 -3.23 -16.42 -9.75
N ALA A 358 -2.98 -15.48 -8.82
CA ALA A 358 -3.31 -14.07 -9.01
C ALA A 358 -2.60 -13.38 -10.19
N SER A 359 -1.44 -13.88 -10.62
CA SER A 359 -0.73 -13.36 -11.79
C SER A 359 -1.14 -14.03 -13.10
N ALA A 360 -1.97 -15.08 -13.06
CA ALA A 360 -2.38 -15.85 -14.23
C ALA A 360 -3.77 -15.43 -14.75
N VAL A 361 -4.47 -14.56 -14.05
CA VAL A 361 -5.80 -14.04 -14.41
C VAL A 361 -5.72 -12.53 -14.67
N ASP A 362 -6.63 -12.03 -15.50
CA ASP A 362 -6.66 -10.58 -15.80
C ASP A 362 -7.09 -9.78 -14.58
N ASP A 363 -8.12 -10.22 -13.87
CA ASP A 363 -8.51 -9.62 -12.60
C ASP A 363 -8.34 -10.65 -11.45
N PRO A 364 -7.39 -10.45 -10.53
CA PRO A 364 -7.18 -11.38 -9.42
C PRO A 364 -8.40 -11.57 -8.50
N PHE A 365 -9.36 -10.65 -8.51
CA PHE A 365 -10.61 -10.82 -7.79
C PHE A 365 -11.49 -11.97 -8.34
N GLU A 366 -11.29 -12.40 -9.60
CA GLU A 366 -11.97 -13.56 -10.19
C GLU A 366 -11.63 -14.88 -9.48
N MET A 367 -10.53 -14.92 -8.71
CA MET A 367 -10.18 -16.08 -7.90
C MET A 367 -11.01 -16.24 -6.62
N LEU A 368 -11.77 -15.22 -6.26
CA LEU A 368 -12.60 -15.23 -5.07
C LEU A 368 -14.00 -15.79 -5.37
N PRO A 369 -14.67 -16.45 -4.40
CA PRO A 369 -16.09 -16.80 -4.53
C PRO A 369 -16.93 -15.59 -4.88
N GLY A 370 -17.91 -15.73 -5.79
CA GLY A 370 -18.78 -14.63 -6.21
C GLY A 370 -18.19 -13.76 -7.33
N GLY A 371 -17.08 -14.20 -7.95
CA GLY A 371 -16.48 -13.59 -9.15
C GLY A 371 -17.19 -13.96 -10.42
#